data_d806f670b87d9224f37830fa202d2f55
#
_entry.id   d806f670b87d9224f37830fa202d2f55
#
_cell.length_a   1.000
_cell.length_b   1.000
_cell.length_c   1.000
_cell.angle_alpha   90.00
_cell.angle_beta   90.00
_cell.angle_gamma   90.00
#
_symmetry.space_group_name_H-M   'P 1'
#
loop_
_entity.id
_entity.type
_entity.pdbx_description
1 polymer ?
#
loop_
_entity_poly.entity_id
_entity_poly.type
_entity_poly.pdbx_seq_one_letter_code
_entity_poly.pdbx_strand_id
1 'polypeptide(L)'
;MIKGSCACGTVRFEIEAARSMTYCHCVNCRKLTAASVATYVHVDKDKFRWLGGEDNINSYESSPGSFRKFCRTCGSMVPGQAPYLPTVSIPAGLFDDDPGVRPRLHVFTSSKAPWHEITDDLPQHPKWVPWFGAEVAGVAYSR
;
A
#
# COMPACT_ATOMS: atom_id res chain seq x y z
N MET A 1 -18.78 8.22 -0.99
CA MET A 1 -17.34 8.34 -0.70
C MET A 1 -16.93 7.29 0.32
N ILE A 2 -15.83 6.63 0.10
CA ILE A 2 -15.27 5.59 0.98
C ILE A 2 -14.19 6.22 1.84
N LYS A 3 -14.29 6.12 3.14
CA LYS A 3 -13.43 6.84 4.08
C LYS A 3 -12.43 5.93 4.77
N GLY A 4 -11.35 6.55 5.25
CA GLY A 4 -10.34 5.88 6.05
C GLY A 4 -9.56 6.87 6.92
N SER A 5 -8.91 6.32 7.93
CA SER A 5 -8.17 7.09 8.92
C SER A 5 -6.99 6.31 9.51
N CYS A 6 -6.03 7.02 10.07
CA CYS A 6 -5.01 6.41 10.92
C CYS A 6 -5.58 6.01 12.29
N ALA A 7 -4.84 5.21 13.04
CA ALA A 7 -5.33 4.66 14.33
C ALA A 7 -5.80 5.74 15.32
N CYS A 8 -5.17 6.92 15.35
CA CYS A 8 -5.60 8.01 16.24
C CYS A 8 -6.65 8.96 15.62
N GLY A 9 -7.02 8.76 14.34
CA GLY A 9 -8.01 9.57 13.64
C GLY A 9 -7.51 10.96 13.19
N THR A 10 -6.26 11.31 13.43
CA THR A 10 -5.72 12.62 13.03
C THR A 10 -5.58 12.73 11.51
N VAL A 11 -5.00 11.70 10.87
CA VAL A 11 -4.87 11.66 9.40
C VAL A 11 -6.09 10.96 8.83
N ARG A 12 -6.80 11.65 7.93
CA ARG A 12 -8.06 11.16 7.34
C ARG A 12 -8.07 11.39 5.85
N PHE A 13 -8.70 10.49 5.13
CA PHE A 13 -8.83 10.54 3.68
C PHE A 13 -10.17 9.97 3.23
N GLU A 14 -10.48 10.20 1.96
CA GLU A 14 -11.59 9.54 1.28
C GLU A 14 -11.23 9.24 -0.17
N ILE A 15 -11.91 8.28 -0.74
CA ILE A 15 -11.79 7.90 -2.15
C ILE A 15 -13.17 7.80 -2.80
N GLU A 16 -13.23 8.06 -4.11
CA GLU A 16 -14.45 7.82 -4.87
C GLU A 16 -14.64 6.33 -5.18
N ALA A 17 -13.56 5.69 -5.64
CA ALA A 17 -13.56 4.28 -5.99
C ALA A 17 -12.15 3.69 -5.86
N ALA A 18 -12.07 2.43 -5.48
CA ALA A 18 -10.85 1.66 -5.52
C ALA A 18 -10.68 1.01 -6.90
N ARG A 19 -9.44 0.97 -7.39
CA ARG A 19 -9.07 0.32 -8.65
C ARG A 19 -8.79 -1.17 -8.48
N SER A 20 -8.03 -1.52 -7.46
CA SER A 20 -7.63 -2.90 -7.18
C SER A 20 -7.08 -3.06 -5.76
N MET A 21 -6.91 -4.30 -5.34
CA MET A 21 -6.28 -4.65 -4.07
C MET A 21 -5.26 -5.76 -4.30
N THR A 22 -4.11 -5.68 -3.63
CA THR A 22 -3.02 -6.65 -3.77
C THR A 22 -2.43 -7.05 -2.42
N TYR A 23 -1.90 -8.27 -2.36
CA TYR A 23 -1.03 -8.72 -1.27
C TYR A 23 0.44 -8.52 -1.66
N CYS A 24 1.21 -7.87 -0.81
CA CYS A 24 2.64 -7.64 -1.01
C CYS A 24 3.46 -8.36 0.06
N HIS A 25 4.35 -9.25 -0.38
CA HIS A 25 5.22 -10.05 0.49
C HIS A 25 6.65 -9.50 0.61
N CYS A 26 6.92 -8.31 0.05
CA CYS A 26 8.27 -7.75 0.11
C CYS A 26 8.70 -7.43 1.55
N VAL A 27 10.00 -7.53 1.80
CA VAL A 27 10.57 -7.32 3.15
C VAL A 27 10.26 -5.92 3.68
N ASN A 28 10.36 -4.89 2.84
CA ASN A 28 10.04 -3.51 3.25
C ASN A 28 8.59 -3.37 3.70
N CYS A 29 7.65 -3.89 2.91
CA CYS A 29 6.23 -3.81 3.24
C CYS A 29 5.90 -4.58 4.52
N ARG A 30 6.47 -5.77 4.71
CA ARG A 30 6.30 -6.55 5.96
C ARG A 30 6.80 -5.78 7.17
N LYS A 31 8.00 -5.21 7.08
CA LYS A 31 8.62 -4.49 8.22
C LYS A 31 7.88 -3.19 8.53
N LEU A 32 7.47 -2.45 7.51
CA LEU A 32 6.79 -1.16 7.69
C LEU A 32 5.36 -1.30 8.19
N THR A 33 4.67 -2.38 7.84
CA THR A 33 3.32 -2.67 8.33
C THR A 33 3.29 -3.60 9.55
N ALA A 34 4.44 -4.20 9.90
CA ALA A 34 4.57 -5.22 10.94
C ALA A 34 3.62 -6.41 10.74
N ALA A 35 3.28 -6.71 9.49
CA ALA A 35 2.38 -7.81 9.12
C ALA A 35 3.13 -8.90 8.37
N SER A 36 2.65 -10.13 8.42
CA SER A 36 3.20 -11.23 7.61
C SER A 36 3.06 -10.98 6.12
N VAL A 37 1.97 -10.33 5.71
CA VAL A 37 1.74 -9.85 4.35
C VAL A 37 1.05 -8.48 4.41
N ALA A 38 1.55 -7.53 3.63
CA ALA A 38 0.94 -6.22 3.54
C ALA A 38 -0.17 -6.24 2.48
N THR A 39 -1.31 -5.61 2.78
CA THR A 39 -2.44 -5.50 1.86
C THR A 39 -2.62 -4.05 1.45
N TYR A 40 -2.63 -3.79 0.16
CA TYR A 40 -2.78 -2.44 -0.38
C TYR A 40 -3.98 -2.32 -1.30
N VAL A 41 -4.73 -1.24 -1.13
CA VAL A 41 -5.72 -0.76 -2.08
C VAL A 41 -5.05 0.28 -2.97
N HIS A 42 -5.21 0.14 -4.29
CA HIS A 42 -4.69 1.08 -5.29
C HIS A 42 -5.83 1.95 -5.80
N VAL A 43 -5.62 3.25 -5.79
CA VAL A 43 -6.62 4.26 -6.14
C VAL A 43 -6.03 5.23 -7.15
N ASP A 44 -6.75 5.57 -8.21
CA ASP A 44 -6.32 6.59 -9.16
C ASP A 44 -6.16 7.94 -8.43
N LYS A 45 -5.12 8.70 -8.77
CA LYS A 45 -4.75 9.92 -8.03
C LYS A 45 -5.87 10.95 -7.97
N ASP A 46 -6.64 11.08 -9.04
CA ASP A 46 -7.76 11.99 -9.17
C ASP A 46 -8.99 11.57 -8.34
N LYS A 47 -9.00 10.33 -7.85
CA LYS A 47 -10.07 9.76 -7.02
C LYS A 47 -9.73 9.69 -5.54
N PHE A 48 -8.59 10.21 -5.15
CA PHE A 48 -8.12 10.26 -3.77
C PHE A 48 -8.11 11.69 -3.25
N ARG A 49 -8.55 11.89 -2.01
CA ARG A 49 -8.52 13.19 -1.35
C ARG A 49 -8.20 13.06 0.14
N TRP A 50 -7.30 13.91 0.62
CA TRP A 50 -7.11 14.09 2.05
C TRP A 50 -8.29 14.87 2.65
N LEU A 51 -8.72 14.46 3.84
CA LEU A 51 -9.73 15.17 4.63
C LEU A 51 -9.13 15.95 5.81
N GLY A 52 -7.87 15.70 6.13
CA GLY A 52 -7.16 16.42 7.17
C GLY A 52 -5.98 15.63 7.74
N GLY A 53 -5.14 16.33 8.49
CA GLY A 53 -3.99 15.76 9.16
C GLY A 53 -2.74 15.65 8.30
N GLU A 54 -2.69 16.27 7.13
CA GLU A 54 -1.51 16.23 6.24
C GLU A 54 -0.26 16.79 6.89
N ASP A 55 -0.39 17.83 7.72
CA ASP A 55 0.69 18.43 8.50
C ASP A 55 1.22 17.49 9.60
N ASN A 56 0.50 16.45 9.94
CA ASN A 56 0.90 15.42 10.91
C ASN A 56 1.49 14.16 10.25
N ILE A 57 1.79 14.22 8.96
CA ILE A 57 2.42 13.13 8.21
C ILE A 57 3.93 13.36 8.18
N ASN A 58 4.68 12.31 8.52
CA ASN A 58 6.11 12.23 8.28
C ASN A 58 6.42 11.14 7.25
N SER A 59 7.65 11.08 6.76
CA SER A 59 8.04 10.11 5.75
C SER A 59 9.42 9.53 6.00
N TYR A 60 9.60 8.31 5.50
CA TYR A 60 10.85 7.57 5.47
C TYR A 60 11.14 7.13 4.04
N GLU A 61 12.33 7.42 3.56
CA GLU A 61 12.78 6.94 2.24
C GLU A 61 13.28 5.50 2.35
N SER A 62 12.46 4.55 1.94
CA SER A 62 12.75 3.11 2.06
C SER A 62 13.69 2.60 0.96
N SER A 63 13.72 3.28 -0.16
CA SER A 63 14.62 3.08 -1.29
C SER A 63 14.65 4.36 -2.12
N PRO A 64 15.64 4.59 -3.00
CA PRO A 64 15.76 5.85 -3.75
C PRO A 64 14.44 6.24 -4.45
N GLY A 65 13.90 7.41 -4.07
CA GLY A 65 12.65 7.95 -4.60
C GLY A 65 11.37 7.32 -4.08
N SER A 66 11.44 6.30 -3.22
CA SER A 66 10.27 5.63 -2.64
C SER A 66 10.07 6.05 -1.18
N PHE A 67 9.10 6.91 -0.96
CA PHE A 67 8.78 7.46 0.36
C PHE A 67 7.60 6.73 0.98
N ARG A 68 7.80 6.27 2.22
CA ARG A 68 6.79 5.64 3.07
C ARG A 68 6.30 6.67 4.07
N LYS A 69 5.02 6.96 4.04
CA LYS A 69 4.41 7.98 4.89
C LYS A 69 3.76 7.36 6.11
N PHE A 70 3.82 8.05 7.23
CA PHE A 70 3.21 7.59 8.48
C PHE A 70 2.70 8.76 9.32
N CYS A 71 1.69 8.48 10.13
CA CYS A 71 1.17 9.44 11.08
C CYS A 71 2.19 9.68 12.20
N ARG A 72 2.55 10.93 12.44
CA ARG A 72 3.53 11.30 13.45
C ARG A 72 3.08 10.98 14.88
N THR A 73 1.77 10.99 15.12
CA THR A 73 1.19 10.76 16.45
C THR A 73 1.08 9.27 16.79
N CYS A 74 0.54 8.44 15.89
CA CYS A 74 0.25 7.04 16.21
C CYS A 74 1.14 6.02 15.45
N GLY A 75 1.95 6.48 14.50
CA GLY A 75 2.83 5.61 13.72
C GLY A 75 2.15 4.79 12.63
N SER A 76 0.83 4.88 12.47
CA SER A 76 0.15 4.19 11.37
C SER A 76 0.76 4.57 10.04
N MET A 77 1.10 3.60 9.22
CA MET A 77 1.44 3.84 7.82
C MET A 77 0.21 4.42 7.12
N VAL A 78 0.38 5.54 6.42
CA VAL A 78 -0.73 6.25 5.76
C VAL A 78 -0.59 6.17 4.23
N PRO A 79 -1.61 6.58 3.46
CA PRO A 79 -1.57 6.56 2.00
C PRO A 79 -0.30 7.19 1.45
N GLY A 80 0.34 6.48 0.53
CA GLY A 80 1.58 6.90 -0.12
C GLY A 80 1.48 6.85 -1.63
N GLN A 81 2.34 7.61 -2.28
CA GLN A 81 2.39 7.70 -3.73
C GLN A 81 3.82 7.49 -4.19
N ALA A 82 4.05 6.43 -4.94
CA ALA A 82 5.31 6.27 -5.64
C ALA A 82 5.31 7.19 -6.87
N PRO A 83 6.41 7.92 -7.15
CA PRO A 83 6.46 8.88 -8.25
C PRO A 83 6.16 8.27 -9.62
N TYR A 84 6.49 7.00 -9.78
CA TYR A 84 6.34 6.23 -11.02
C TYR A 84 5.00 5.51 -11.16
N LEU A 85 4.13 5.55 -10.15
CA LEU A 85 2.80 4.93 -10.23
C LEU A 85 1.72 5.98 -10.48
N PRO A 86 0.73 5.68 -11.33
CA PRO A 86 -0.42 6.56 -11.54
C PRO A 86 -1.41 6.52 -10.38
N THR A 87 -1.13 5.71 -9.36
CA THR A 87 -2.04 5.44 -8.25
C THR A 87 -1.45 5.86 -6.91
N VAL A 88 -2.36 6.11 -5.95
CA VAL A 88 -2.07 6.14 -4.52
C VAL A 88 -2.21 4.73 -3.98
N SER A 89 -1.23 4.28 -3.20
CA SER A 89 -1.28 2.99 -2.50
C SER A 89 -1.68 3.23 -1.05
N ILE A 90 -2.77 2.58 -0.64
CA ILE A 90 -3.37 2.75 0.68
C ILE A 90 -3.29 1.43 1.43
N PRO A 91 -2.64 1.36 2.61
CA PRO A 91 -2.74 0.18 3.45
C PRO A 91 -4.21 -0.13 3.74
N ALA A 92 -4.65 -1.35 3.42
CA ALA A 92 -6.07 -1.71 3.45
C ALA A 92 -6.71 -1.59 4.83
N GLY A 93 -5.92 -1.82 5.89
CA GLY A 93 -6.40 -1.70 7.28
C GLY A 93 -6.75 -0.27 7.72
N LEU A 94 -6.47 0.75 6.91
CA LEU A 94 -6.84 2.13 7.21
C LEU A 94 -8.28 2.48 6.82
N PHE A 95 -8.94 1.65 6.03
CA PHE A 95 -10.32 1.94 5.63
C PHE A 95 -11.29 1.74 6.79
N ASP A 96 -12.13 2.71 7.02
CA ASP A 96 -13.23 2.66 7.98
C ASP A 96 -14.47 2.01 7.33
N ASP A 97 -14.59 2.16 6.01
CA ASP A 97 -15.64 1.56 5.17
C ASP A 97 -15.07 0.43 4.32
N ASP A 98 -15.91 -0.45 3.78
CA ASP A 98 -15.49 -1.45 2.79
C ASP A 98 -15.06 -0.74 1.48
N PRO A 99 -13.80 -0.93 1.02
CA PRO A 99 -13.35 -0.29 -0.21
C PRO A 99 -13.97 -0.86 -1.50
N GLY A 100 -14.82 -1.87 -1.41
CA GLY A 100 -15.55 -2.46 -2.54
C GLY A 100 -14.69 -3.36 -3.45
N VAL A 101 -13.42 -3.59 -3.10
CA VAL A 101 -12.50 -4.48 -3.83
C VAL A 101 -11.96 -5.57 -2.91
N ARG A 102 -11.46 -6.63 -3.53
CA ARG A 102 -10.82 -7.75 -2.83
C ARG A 102 -9.44 -8.03 -3.41
N PRO A 103 -8.52 -8.63 -2.65
CA PRO A 103 -7.20 -8.99 -3.17
C PRO A 103 -7.31 -9.86 -4.40
N ARG A 104 -6.52 -9.54 -5.44
CA ARG A 104 -6.57 -10.22 -6.73
C ARG A 104 -5.32 -11.01 -7.05
N LEU A 105 -4.21 -10.71 -6.37
CA LEU A 105 -2.92 -11.39 -6.61
C LEU A 105 -1.95 -11.13 -5.46
N HIS A 106 -0.90 -11.93 -5.45
CA HIS A 106 0.27 -11.77 -4.59
C HIS A 106 1.47 -11.28 -5.39
N VAL A 107 2.20 -10.28 -4.88
CA VAL A 107 3.46 -9.82 -5.45
C VAL A 107 4.61 -10.03 -4.47
N PHE A 108 5.82 -10.14 -5.00
CA PHE A 108 7.04 -10.39 -4.23
C PHE A 108 7.00 -11.66 -3.37
N THR A 109 6.38 -12.71 -3.88
CA THR A 109 6.30 -13.98 -3.17
C THR A 109 7.65 -14.65 -2.95
N SER A 110 8.69 -14.28 -3.72
CA SER A 110 10.08 -14.70 -3.47
C SER A 110 10.61 -14.23 -2.11
N SER A 111 10.01 -13.20 -1.51
CA SER A 111 10.37 -12.66 -0.18
C SER A 111 9.33 -12.99 0.88
N LYS A 112 8.38 -13.88 0.58
CA LYS A 112 7.32 -14.29 1.51
C LYS A 112 7.93 -14.75 2.85
N ALA A 113 7.29 -14.32 3.95
CA ALA A 113 7.67 -14.75 5.28
C ALA A 113 7.59 -16.29 5.38
N PRO A 114 8.62 -16.98 5.91
CA PRO A 114 8.63 -18.44 5.95
C PRO A 114 7.53 -19.05 6.85
N TRP A 115 7.03 -18.28 7.81
CA TRP A 115 5.93 -18.71 8.68
C TRP A 115 4.53 -18.45 8.09
N HIS A 116 4.44 -17.73 6.96
CA HIS A 116 3.16 -17.42 6.32
C HIS A 116 2.86 -18.41 5.22
N GLU A 117 1.69 -19.04 5.27
CA GLU A 117 1.18 -19.94 4.24
C GLU A 117 0.12 -19.22 3.41
N ILE A 118 0.26 -19.23 2.07
CA ILE A 118 -0.77 -18.75 1.15
C ILE A 118 -1.76 -19.91 0.94
N THR A 119 -3.01 -19.69 1.34
CA THR A 119 -4.07 -20.71 1.29
C THR A 119 -5.15 -20.44 0.26
N ASP A 120 -5.04 -19.35 -0.49
CA ASP A 120 -5.94 -19.00 -1.59
C ASP A 120 -5.37 -19.43 -2.96
N ASP A 121 -6.19 -19.32 -4.01
CA ASP A 121 -5.83 -19.67 -5.38
C ASP A 121 -5.47 -18.47 -6.24
N LEU A 122 -5.18 -17.31 -5.61
CA LEU A 122 -4.82 -16.11 -6.34
C LEU A 122 -3.46 -16.26 -7.04
N PRO A 123 -3.27 -15.62 -8.20
CA PRO A 123 -1.98 -15.60 -8.88
C PRO A 123 -0.86 -15.15 -7.96
N GLN A 124 0.28 -15.84 -8.00
CA GLN A 124 1.48 -15.55 -7.22
C GLN A 124 2.61 -15.13 -8.14
N HIS A 125 3.13 -13.92 -7.92
CA HIS A 125 4.22 -13.36 -8.71
C HIS A 125 5.46 -13.22 -7.83
N PRO A 126 6.62 -13.82 -8.21
CA PRO A 126 7.85 -13.76 -7.40
C PRO A 126 8.40 -12.34 -7.26
N LYS A 127 8.09 -11.46 -8.21
CA LYS A 127 8.45 -10.03 -8.25
C LYS A 127 7.21 -9.20 -8.50
N TRP A 128 7.39 -7.94 -8.94
CA TRP A 128 6.30 -7.08 -9.38
C TRP A 128 5.69 -7.58 -10.69
N VAL A 129 4.47 -7.12 -10.98
CA VAL A 129 3.77 -7.47 -12.22
C VAL A 129 3.96 -6.38 -13.28
N PRO A 130 4.31 -6.73 -14.53
CA PRO A 130 4.62 -5.74 -15.58
C PRO A 130 3.45 -4.83 -15.95
N TRP A 131 2.22 -5.31 -15.87
CA TRP A 131 1.04 -4.55 -16.30
C TRP A 131 0.52 -3.53 -15.28
N PHE A 132 1.11 -3.47 -14.10
CA PHE A 132 0.86 -2.42 -13.10
C PHE A 132 1.74 -1.19 -13.34
N GLY A 133 2.04 -0.87 -14.59
CA GLY A 133 3.00 0.11 -15.06
C GLY A 133 4.24 -0.61 -15.56
N ALA A 134 4.19 -1.05 -16.81
CA ALA A 134 5.30 -1.73 -17.50
C ALA A 134 6.61 -0.89 -17.55
N GLU A 135 6.55 0.33 -17.11
CA GLU A 135 7.62 1.33 -17.13
C GLU A 135 8.39 1.37 -15.80
N VAL A 136 8.05 0.52 -14.84
CA VAL A 136 8.82 0.39 -13.59
C VAL A 136 10.03 -0.53 -13.77
N ALA A 137 10.47 -0.73 -15.00
CA ALA A 137 11.73 -1.36 -15.34
C ALA A 137 12.88 -0.46 -14.87
N GLY A 138 13.44 -0.76 -13.69
CA GLY A 138 14.56 -0.01 -13.12
C GLY A 138 14.42 0.38 -11.66
N VAL A 139 13.27 0.18 -11.03
CA VAL A 139 13.17 0.28 -9.58
C VAL A 139 13.75 -1.01 -9.00
N ALA A 140 15.01 -0.94 -8.63
CA ALA A 140 15.65 -1.96 -7.83
C ALA A 140 14.95 -2.01 -6.47
N TYR A 141 13.95 -2.84 -6.33
CA TYR A 141 13.51 -3.30 -5.02
C TYR A 141 14.60 -4.21 -4.47
N SER A 142 15.69 -3.57 -4.01
CA SER A 142 16.80 -4.25 -3.37
C SER A 142 16.41 -4.60 -1.94
N ARG A 143 15.63 -5.61 -1.78
CA ARG A 143 15.59 -6.49 -0.59
C ARG A 143 14.65 -7.65 -0.86
#